data_417a5c823f375b04dc0464dc01fe25cf
#
_entry.id   417a5c823f375b04dc0464dc01fe25cf
#
_cell.length_a   1.000
_cell.length_b   1.000
_cell.length_c   1.000
_cell.angle_alpha   90.00
_cell.angle_beta   90.00
_cell.angle_gamma   90.00
#
_symmetry.space_group_name_H-M   'P 1'
#
loop_
_entity.id
_entity.type
_entity.pdbx_description
1 polymer ?
#
loop_
_entity_poly.entity_id
_entity_poly.type
_entity_poly.pdbx_seq_one_letter_code
_entity_poly.pdbx_strand_id
1 'polypeptide(L)'
;MKQVQLAIIGGGPAGLSAAIAARKAGVEDILLIERDRELGGILNQCIHAGFGLHTFGRELTGPEYAGEYVRQFRELNIPCLSGTMVLDLSPDRVLTVTGRETGLVQIRAQAVILAMGCRERPRGALNIPGTRPAGIYSAGAAQRLVNVEGLMPGRDVVILGSGDIGLIMARRMTLEGAHVHAVAEVMPYSGGLKRNIVQCLEDFDIPLYLSTTVVDIHGRERLEAVTLAQVDGSRRPIPGTERRIPCDTLLLSVGLLPENELSREAGVQMDSVTGGPVVSDDLSTSLPGVFACGNVLHVHDLVDFVSQEAAKAGENAAHYILSGQGETATVRLEGKNGVRYTVPQQLDPHHMADSVTVRFRVGRPYQKAALCVYTDGKLLRRVPKRILTPGEMEQFTLRREELPEGVRTVTFQIEEGEAK
;
A
#
# COMPACT_ATOMS: atom_id res chain seq x y z
N MET A 1 15.95 10.95 27.82
CA MET A 1 14.83 10.69 26.89
C MET A 1 14.49 12.01 26.21
N LYS A 2 14.58 12.06 24.87
CA LYS A 2 14.21 13.24 24.07
C LYS A 2 12.69 13.38 24.04
N GLN A 3 12.16 14.59 24.03
CA GLN A 3 10.72 14.85 23.86
C GLN A 3 10.49 15.58 22.55
N VAL A 4 9.40 15.29 21.86
CA VAL A 4 8.96 15.98 20.64
C VAL A 4 7.42 16.09 20.63
N GLN A 5 6.88 17.06 19.90
CA GLN A 5 5.44 17.17 19.72
C GLN A 5 4.93 16.07 18.79
N LEU A 6 5.58 15.88 17.65
CA LEU A 6 5.17 14.89 16.65
C LEU A 6 6.36 14.05 16.21
N ALA A 7 6.24 12.72 16.31
CA ALA A 7 7.16 11.78 15.70
C ALA A 7 6.49 11.12 14.48
N ILE A 8 7.21 11.03 13.37
CA ILE A 8 6.72 10.38 12.12
C ILE A 8 7.66 9.24 11.78
N ILE A 9 7.12 8.03 11.64
CA ILE A 9 7.90 6.82 11.36
C ILE A 9 7.78 6.50 9.87
N GLY A 10 8.88 6.70 9.12
CA GLY A 10 9.01 6.49 7.70
C GLY A 10 9.12 7.78 6.90
N GLY A 11 10.18 7.89 6.10
CA GLY A 11 10.52 9.04 5.24
C GLY A 11 10.14 8.87 3.78
N GLY A 12 9.17 8.00 3.49
CA GLY A 12 8.57 7.86 2.18
C GLY A 12 7.54 8.97 1.87
N PRO A 13 6.81 8.88 0.75
CA PRO A 13 5.86 9.92 0.32
C PRO A 13 4.79 10.23 1.39
N ALA A 14 4.32 9.21 2.13
CA ALA A 14 3.36 9.41 3.21
C ALA A 14 3.96 10.24 4.35
N GLY A 15 5.09 9.82 4.92
CA GLY A 15 5.70 10.53 6.04
C GLY A 15 6.15 11.94 5.70
N LEU A 16 6.69 12.16 4.50
CA LEU A 16 7.07 13.49 4.03
C LEU A 16 5.85 14.41 3.90
N SER A 17 4.77 13.92 3.28
CA SER A 17 3.54 14.68 3.12
C SER A 17 2.90 15.02 4.46
N ALA A 18 2.83 14.06 5.39
CA ALA A 18 2.31 14.27 6.74
C ALA A 18 3.14 15.31 7.52
N ALA A 19 4.48 15.22 7.44
CA ALA A 19 5.38 16.17 8.12
C ALA A 19 5.19 17.60 7.61
N ILE A 20 5.10 17.77 6.29
CA ILE A 20 4.88 19.06 5.65
C ILE A 20 3.53 19.66 6.07
N ALA A 21 2.46 18.84 6.06
CA ALA A 21 1.12 19.27 6.44
C ALA A 21 1.05 19.65 7.92
N ALA A 22 1.61 18.83 8.81
CA ALA A 22 1.66 19.14 10.25
C ALA A 22 2.44 20.42 10.54
N ARG A 23 3.58 20.66 9.87
CA ARG A 23 4.35 21.91 9.99
C ARG A 23 3.52 23.11 9.55
N LYS A 24 2.85 23.02 8.42
CA LYS A 24 1.98 24.09 7.92
C LYS A 24 0.77 24.35 8.82
N ALA A 25 0.30 23.32 9.53
CA ALA A 25 -0.76 23.43 10.53
C ALA A 25 -0.30 23.96 11.90
N GLY A 26 0.99 24.30 12.08
CA GLY A 26 1.52 25.00 13.25
C GLY A 26 2.27 24.13 14.26
N VAL A 27 2.54 22.85 13.97
CA VAL A 27 3.41 22.05 14.85
C VAL A 27 4.88 22.40 14.59
N GLU A 28 5.58 22.86 15.62
CA GLU A 28 6.97 23.30 15.49
C GLU A 28 8.00 22.20 15.74
N ASP A 29 7.76 21.32 16.72
CA ASP A 29 8.69 20.26 17.09
C ASP A 29 8.27 18.92 16.48
N ILE A 30 8.65 18.75 15.20
CA ILE A 30 8.42 17.53 14.42
C ILE A 30 9.73 16.79 14.25
N LEU A 31 9.72 15.47 14.42
CA LEU A 31 10.85 14.60 14.13
C LEU A 31 10.41 13.48 13.19
N LEU A 32 11.02 13.43 12.01
CA LEU A 32 10.85 12.32 11.07
C LEU A 32 11.98 11.30 11.30
N ILE A 33 11.64 10.02 11.31
CA ILE A 33 12.59 8.91 11.53
C ILE A 33 12.53 7.98 10.32
N GLU A 34 13.68 7.81 9.64
CA GLU A 34 13.80 7.00 8.42
C GLU A 34 14.91 5.95 8.59
N ARG A 35 14.59 4.69 8.31
CA ARG A 35 15.56 3.59 8.40
C ARG A 35 16.62 3.60 7.29
N ASP A 36 16.26 4.07 6.10
CA ASP A 36 17.21 4.23 5.01
C ASP A 36 18.05 5.51 5.18
N ARG A 37 19.15 5.59 4.44
CA ARG A 37 20.03 6.77 4.47
C ARG A 37 19.42 7.97 3.79
N GLU A 38 18.51 7.73 2.83
CA GLU A 38 17.88 8.74 1.99
C GLU A 38 16.37 8.75 2.18
N LEU A 39 15.79 9.95 2.11
CA LEU A 39 14.34 10.15 2.06
C LEU A 39 13.77 9.81 0.69
N GLY A 40 12.48 9.53 0.62
CA GLY A 40 11.75 9.19 -0.62
C GLY A 40 11.18 7.77 -0.62
N GLY A 41 11.72 6.89 0.22
CA GLY A 41 11.24 5.51 0.38
C GLY A 41 11.29 4.72 -0.94
N ILE A 42 10.26 3.91 -1.17
CA ILE A 42 10.18 3.02 -2.35
C ILE A 42 10.21 3.76 -3.69
N LEU A 43 9.84 5.04 -3.73
CA LEU A 43 9.83 5.83 -4.97
C LEU A 43 11.23 5.99 -5.57
N ASN A 44 12.29 5.96 -4.76
CA ASN A 44 13.66 6.09 -5.23
C ASN A 44 14.07 5.00 -6.23
N GLN A 45 13.42 3.85 -6.20
CA GLN A 45 13.65 2.76 -7.17
C GLN A 45 12.63 2.70 -8.30
N CYS A 46 11.56 3.49 -8.25
CA CYS A 46 10.47 3.51 -9.25
C CYS A 46 10.80 4.49 -10.38
N ILE A 47 11.76 4.16 -11.26
CA ILE A 47 12.26 5.07 -12.31
C ILE A 47 11.34 5.21 -13.52
N HIS A 48 10.22 4.46 -13.57
CA HIS A 48 9.19 4.62 -14.60
C HIS A 48 8.32 5.86 -14.33
N ALA A 49 7.71 6.41 -15.38
CA ALA A 49 6.76 7.50 -15.29
C ALA A 49 5.36 7.02 -14.81
N GLY A 50 4.49 7.95 -14.46
CA GLY A 50 3.10 7.69 -14.05
C GLY A 50 2.75 8.23 -12.67
N PHE A 51 3.61 9.04 -12.06
CA PHE A 51 3.41 9.67 -10.76
C PHE A 51 3.10 11.15 -10.91
N GLY A 52 2.36 11.75 -10.00
CA GLY A 52 2.22 13.20 -9.84
C GLY A 52 1.13 13.88 -10.66
N LEU A 53 0.37 13.16 -11.48
CA LEU A 53 -0.68 13.75 -12.30
C LEU A 53 -1.76 14.45 -11.45
N HIS A 54 -2.16 13.85 -10.33
CA HIS A 54 -3.19 14.41 -9.44
C HIS A 54 -2.64 15.45 -8.46
N THR A 55 -1.36 15.36 -8.12
CA THR A 55 -0.73 16.24 -7.13
C THR A 55 -0.05 17.45 -7.77
N PHE A 56 0.69 17.23 -8.85
CA PHE A 56 1.52 18.27 -9.51
C PHE A 56 1.02 18.67 -10.89
N GLY A 57 -0.02 18.02 -11.43
CA GLY A 57 -0.55 18.29 -12.78
C GLY A 57 0.41 17.91 -13.90
N ARG A 58 1.44 17.12 -13.62
CA ARG A 58 2.45 16.64 -14.59
C ARG A 58 2.87 15.22 -14.27
N GLU A 59 3.26 14.49 -15.29
CA GLU A 59 3.76 13.13 -15.14
C GLU A 59 5.23 13.15 -14.72
N LEU A 60 5.57 12.44 -13.65
CA LEU A 60 6.89 12.34 -13.05
C LEU A 60 7.31 10.88 -12.94
N THR A 61 8.61 10.66 -12.81
CA THR A 61 9.16 9.39 -12.28
C THR A 61 9.06 9.38 -10.75
N GLY A 62 9.23 8.20 -10.15
CA GLY A 62 9.22 8.06 -8.69
C GLY A 62 10.26 8.95 -7.98
N PRO A 63 11.55 8.95 -8.40
CA PRO A 63 12.55 9.85 -7.83
C PRO A 63 12.24 11.33 -7.98
N GLU A 64 11.67 11.77 -9.11
CA GLU A 64 11.24 13.16 -9.30
C GLU A 64 10.10 13.53 -8.34
N TYR A 65 9.09 12.65 -8.20
CA TYR A 65 8.00 12.84 -7.25
C TYR A 65 8.53 12.93 -5.81
N ALA A 66 9.38 12.00 -5.40
CA ALA A 66 10.00 12.02 -4.08
C ALA A 66 10.83 13.29 -3.86
N GLY A 67 11.58 13.72 -4.89
CA GLY A 67 12.41 14.93 -4.88
C GLY A 67 11.61 16.19 -4.59
N GLU A 68 10.40 16.32 -5.14
CA GLU A 68 9.50 17.47 -4.87
C GLU A 68 9.10 17.54 -3.38
N TYR A 69 8.77 16.40 -2.76
CA TYR A 69 8.44 16.35 -1.33
C TYR A 69 9.67 16.55 -0.44
N VAL A 70 10.81 15.95 -0.78
CA VAL A 70 12.08 16.13 -0.06
C VAL A 70 12.52 17.58 -0.08
N ARG A 71 12.37 18.27 -1.22
CA ARG A 71 12.66 19.70 -1.33
C ARG A 71 11.80 20.53 -0.37
N GLN A 72 10.47 20.36 -0.41
CA GLN A 72 9.54 21.06 0.47
C GLN A 72 9.82 20.77 1.95
N PHE A 73 10.11 19.51 2.30
CA PHE A 73 10.45 19.08 3.65
C PHE A 73 11.71 19.81 4.17
N ARG A 74 12.75 19.90 3.33
CA ARG A 74 14.02 20.60 3.68
C ARG A 74 13.83 22.10 3.81
N GLU A 75 13.03 22.73 2.93
CA GLU A 75 12.69 24.16 2.99
C GLU A 75 12.01 24.54 4.33
N LEU A 76 11.22 23.62 4.89
CA LEU A 76 10.56 23.80 6.19
C LEU A 76 11.48 23.49 7.39
N ASN A 77 12.75 23.14 7.16
CA ASN A 77 13.74 22.80 8.18
C ASN A 77 13.23 21.78 9.21
N ILE A 78 12.48 20.75 8.77
CA ILE A 78 11.99 19.70 9.65
C ILE A 78 13.14 18.74 9.97
N PRO A 79 13.45 18.47 11.26
CA PRO A 79 14.48 17.52 11.65
C PRO A 79 14.18 16.09 11.18
N CYS A 80 15.23 15.37 10.73
CA CYS A 80 15.16 13.98 10.33
C CYS A 80 16.30 13.17 10.95
N LEU A 81 15.98 11.97 11.40
CA LEU A 81 16.93 10.92 11.75
C LEU A 81 16.92 9.85 10.65
N SER A 82 17.78 10.02 9.63
CA SER A 82 18.00 9.00 8.60
C SER A 82 18.97 7.91 9.09
N GLY A 83 18.95 6.73 8.47
CA GLY A 83 19.72 5.56 8.92
C GLY A 83 19.36 5.10 10.34
N THR A 84 18.13 5.38 10.77
CA THR A 84 17.64 5.13 12.12
C THR A 84 16.37 4.29 12.10
N MET A 85 16.44 3.11 12.73
CA MET A 85 15.33 2.15 12.82
C MET A 85 14.56 2.37 14.12
N VAL A 86 13.24 2.40 14.03
CA VAL A 86 12.36 2.29 15.20
C VAL A 86 12.21 0.82 15.55
N LEU A 87 12.60 0.44 16.75
CA LEU A 87 12.57 -0.94 17.24
C LEU A 87 11.30 -1.25 18.03
N ASP A 88 10.74 -0.25 18.71
CA ASP A 88 9.60 -0.39 19.58
C ASP A 88 8.79 0.90 19.66
N LEU A 89 7.48 0.78 19.82
CA LEU A 89 6.54 1.85 20.10
C LEU A 89 5.63 1.41 21.26
N SER A 90 5.76 2.11 22.39
CA SER A 90 4.87 1.84 23.53
C SER A 90 3.49 2.48 23.35
N PRO A 91 2.44 1.99 24.06
CA PRO A 91 1.13 2.65 24.08
C PRO A 91 1.16 4.11 24.54
N ASP A 92 2.14 4.48 25.36
CA ASP A 92 2.38 5.86 25.85
C ASP A 92 3.17 6.71 24.87
N ARG A 93 3.32 6.26 23.64
CA ARG A 93 4.04 6.97 22.56
C ARG A 93 5.51 7.22 22.85
N VAL A 94 6.17 6.26 23.50
CA VAL A 94 7.64 6.23 23.62
C VAL A 94 8.20 5.32 22.53
N LEU A 95 9.03 5.89 21.68
CA LEU A 95 9.73 5.17 20.62
C LEU A 95 11.13 4.80 21.11
N THR A 96 11.51 3.54 20.93
CA THR A 96 12.89 3.09 21.07
C THR A 96 13.49 3.01 19.68
N VAL A 97 14.53 3.78 19.43
CA VAL A 97 15.17 3.86 18.10
C VAL A 97 16.64 3.52 18.17
N THR A 98 17.19 2.99 17.06
CA THR A 98 18.60 2.70 16.91
C THR A 98 19.12 3.15 15.57
N GLY A 99 20.32 3.69 15.54
CA GLY A 99 21.01 4.09 14.32
C GLY A 99 22.52 4.14 14.56
N ARG A 100 23.27 4.12 13.46
CA ARG A 100 24.74 4.12 13.55
C ARG A 100 25.30 5.35 14.28
N GLU A 101 24.67 6.50 14.06
CA GLU A 101 25.10 7.77 14.65
C GLU A 101 24.37 8.06 15.96
N THR A 102 23.08 7.71 16.06
CA THR A 102 22.24 7.97 17.22
C THR A 102 22.49 7.01 18.38
N GLY A 103 23.02 5.80 18.10
CA GLY A 103 23.01 4.70 19.07
C GLY A 103 21.58 4.27 19.43
N LEU A 104 21.39 3.69 20.61
CA LEU A 104 20.09 3.32 21.16
C LEU A 104 19.56 4.45 22.03
N VAL A 105 18.43 5.05 21.63
CA VAL A 105 17.82 6.17 22.37
C VAL A 105 16.30 6.01 22.44
N GLN A 106 15.70 6.67 23.43
CA GLN A 106 14.26 6.76 23.60
C GLN A 106 13.76 8.18 23.31
N ILE A 107 12.63 8.25 22.60
CA ILE A 107 11.97 9.50 22.19
C ILE A 107 10.51 9.41 22.63
N ARG A 108 10.05 10.37 23.44
CA ARG A 108 8.63 10.51 23.80
C ARG A 108 7.98 11.53 22.89
N ALA A 109 6.86 11.19 22.29
CA ALA A 109 6.09 12.08 21.43
C ALA A 109 4.70 12.39 22.03
N GLN A 110 4.16 13.57 21.75
CA GLN A 110 2.75 13.88 22.05
C GLN A 110 1.81 13.16 21.06
N ALA A 111 2.22 13.09 19.79
CA ALA A 111 1.54 12.27 18.78
C ALA A 111 2.57 11.52 17.91
N VAL A 112 2.11 10.41 17.30
CA VAL A 112 2.90 9.57 16.40
C VAL A 112 2.12 9.34 15.11
N ILE A 113 2.78 9.48 13.95
CA ILE A 113 2.23 9.07 12.66
C ILE A 113 2.97 7.83 12.16
N LEU A 114 2.23 6.75 11.92
CA LEU A 114 2.71 5.52 11.33
C LEU A 114 2.67 5.65 9.81
N ALA A 115 3.84 5.69 9.15
CA ALA A 115 3.99 5.86 7.71
C ALA A 115 5.03 4.88 7.14
N MET A 116 5.17 3.67 7.75
CA MET A 116 6.20 2.68 7.44
C MET A 116 6.00 1.97 6.10
N GLY A 117 4.86 2.19 5.44
CA GLY A 117 4.56 1.59 4.15
C GLY A 117 4.23 0.10 4.21
N CYS A 118 4.66 -0.65 3.20
CA CYS A 118 4.42 -2.09 3.08
C CYS A 118 5.66 -2.80 2.54
N ARG A 119 5.70 -4.13 2.70
CA ARG A 119 6.67 -5.03 2.08
C ARG A 119 5.99 -6.02 1.16
N GLU A 120 6.75 -6.58 0.24
CA GLU A 120 6.25 -7.66 -0.61
C GLU A 120 6.14 -8.97 0.17
N ARG A 121 5.16 -9.78 -0.22
CA ARG A 121 4.99 -11.13 0.33
C ARG A 121 6.18 -11.99 -0.06
N PRO A 122 6.93 -12.55 0.91
CA PRO A 122 8.13 -13.33 0.63
C PRO A 122 7.78 -14.74 0.13
N ARG A 123 8.74 -15.40 -0.53
CA ARG A 123 8.60 -16.79 -1.00
C ARG A 123 8.12 -17.74 0.11
N GLY A 124 8.63 -17.57 1.32
CA GLY A 124 8.26 -18.43 2.46
C GLY A 124 6.77 -18.46 2.78
N ALA A 125 6.03 -17.37 2.45
CA ALA A 125 4.58 -17.29 2.65
C ALA A 125 3.76 -17.99 1.56
N LEU A 126 4.40 -18.42 0.44
CA LEU A 126 3.71 -19.05 -0.69
C LEU A 126 3.74 -20.58 -0.62
N ASN A 127 4.63 -21.15 0.17
CA ASN A 127 4.81 -22.60 0.29
C ASN A 127 4.98 -23.33 -1.07
N ILE A 128 5.65 -22.70 -2.05
CA ILE A 128 5.92 -23.33 -3.35
C ILE A 128 6.85 -24.53 -3.13
N PRO A 129 6.47 -25.73 -3.58
CA PRO A 129 7.31 -26.92 -3.51
C PRO A 129 8.65 -26.77 -4.26
N GLY A 130 9.56 -27.70 -4.03
CA GLY A 130 10.85 -27.77 -4.68
C GLY A 130 12.01 -27.25 -3.84
N THR A 131 13.13 -26.99 -4.50
CA THR A 131 14.38 -26.57 -3.88
C THR A 131 14.39 -25.09 -3.49
N ARG A 132 15.47 -24.65 -2.83
CA ARG A 132 15.63 -23.25 -2.39
C ARG A 132 16.95 -22.63 -2.93
N PRO A 133 17.12 -22.57 -4.24
CA PRO A 133 18.33 -22.01 -4.85
C PRO A 133 18.35 -20.49 -4.77
N ALA A 134 19.49 -19.87 -5.07
CA ALA A 134 19.57 -18.47 -5.44
C ALA A 134 18.77 -18.20 -6.74
N GLY A 135 18.45 -16.93 -7.05
CA GLY A 135 17.71 -16.54 -8.26
C GLY A 135 16.21 -16.32 -8.04
N ILE A 136 15.73 -16.40 -6.80
CA ILE A 136 14.31 -16.12 -6.46
C ILE A 136 14.26 -14.83 -5.66
N TYR A 137 13.59 -13.83 -6.22
CA TYR A 137 13.47 -12.49 -5.62
C TYR A 137 12.01 -12.04 -5.60
N SER A 138 11.66 -11.15 -4.69
CA SER A 138 10.45 -10.34 -4.90
C SER A 138 10.69 -9.35 -6.04
N ALA A 139 9.63 -8.93 -6.72
CA ALA A 139 9.75 -8.04 -7.88
C ALA A 139 10.35 -6.67 -7.49
N GLY A 140 10.01 -6.14 -6.31
CA GLY A 140 10.59 -4.90 -5.78
C GLY A 140 12.06 -5.04 -5.36
N ALA A 141 12.47 -6.20 -4.84
CA ALA A 141 13.90 -6.45 -4.57
C ALA A 141 14.70 -6.48 -5.88
N ALA A 142 14.18 -7.13 -6.93
CA ALA A 142 14.77 -7.09 -8.25
C ALA A 142 14.80 -5.67 -8.84
N GLN A 143 13.74 -4.89 -8.63
CA GLN A 143 13.66 -3.50 -9.04
C GLN A 143 14.78 -2.66 -8.39
N ARG A 144 15.03 -2.84 -7.09
CA ARG A 144 16.13 -2.17 -6.40
C ARG A 144 17.49 -2.58 -6.97
N LEU A 145 17.73 -3.88 -7.16
CA LEU A 145 18.97 -4.38 -7.75
C LEU A 145 19.25 -3.73 -9.10
N VAL A 146 18.26 -3.70 -10.00
CA VAL A 146 18.43 -3.14 -11.35
C VAL A 146 18.53 -1.63 -11.33
N ASN A 147 17.60 -0.94 -10.67
CA ASN A 147 17.41 0.50 -10.81
C ASN A 147 18.31 1.34 -9.88
N VAL A 148 18.74 0.79 -8.74
CA VAL A 148 19.54 1.50 -7.75
C VAL A 148 20.96 0.97 -7.68
N GLU A 149 21.11 -0.37 -7.64
CA GLU A 149 22.42 -1.00 -7.46
C GLU A 149 23.13 -1.29 -8.80
N GLY A 150 22.44 -1.20 -9.96
CA GLY A 150 22.98 -1.51 -11.27
C GLY A 150 23.32 -2.99 -11.49
N LEU A 151 22.63 -3.88 -10.77
CA LEU A 151 22.88 -5.32 -10.77
C LEU A 151 21.74 -6.08 -11.45
N MET A 152 22.06 -6.97 -12.39
CA MET A 152 21.09 -7.87 -13.02
C MET A 152 20.83 -9.11 -12.16
N PRO A 153 19.58 -9.38 -11.74
CA PRO A 153 19.21 -10.57 -10.98
C PRO A 153 19.46 -11.88 -11.75
N GLY A 154 19.27 -11.83 -13.07
CA GLY A 154 19.49 -12.92 -14.00
C GLY A 154 19.06 -12.58 -15.41
N ARG A 155 19.04 -13.55 -16.34
CA ARG A 155 18.80 -13.31 -17.77
C ARG A 155 17.58 -14.02 -18.31
N ASP A 156 17.25 -15.17 -17.77
CA ASP A 156 16.09 -15.98 -18.16
C ASP A 156 15.06 -15.94 -17.03
N VAL A 157 13.99 -15.12 -17.21
CA VAL A 157 13.12 -14.70 -16.13
C VAL A 157 11.71 -15.25 -16.30
N VAL A 158 11.16 -15.78 -15.21
CA VAL A 158 9.72 -16.04 -15.05
C VAL A 158 9.19 -15.14 -13.93
N ILE A 159 8.00 -14.59 -14.10
CA ILE A 159 7.37 -13.74 -13.08
C ILE A 159 6.10 -14.42 -12.59
N LEU A 160 5.94 -14.55 -11.27
CA LEU A 160 4.73 -15.03 -10.63
C LEU A 160 3.96 -13.85 -10.04
N GLY A 161 2.74 -13.65 -10.53
CA GLY A 161 1.84 -12.56 -10.18
C GLY A 161 1.88 -11.42 -11.21
N SER A 162 0.70 -10.94 -11.60
CA SER A 162 0.47 -9.89 -12.58
C SER A 162 0.05 -8.55 -11.95
N GLY A 163 0.48 -8.29 -10.71
CA GLY A 163 0.38 -6.96 -10.11
C GLY A 163 1.31 -5.95 -10.81
N ASP A 164 1.07 -4.65 -10.65
CA ASP A 164 1.80 -3.60 -11.38
C ASP A 164 3.32 -3.71 -11.27
N ILE A 165 3.87 -4.04 -10.09
CA ILE A 165 5.32 -4.20 -9.93
C ILE A 165 5.85 -5.33 -10.81
N GLY A 166 5.13 -6.47 -10.89
CA GLY A 166 5.50 -7.59 -11.74
C GLY A 166 5.48 -7.23 -13.22
N LEU A 167 4.44 -6.51 -13.68
CA LEU A 167 4.32 -6.05 -15.06
C LEU A 167 5.43 -5.05 -15.42
N ILE A 168 5.67 -4.07 -14.56
CA ILE A 168 6.74 -3.07 -14.73
C ILE A 168 8.12 -3.76 -14.77
N MET A 169 8.34 -4.76 -13.93
CA MET A 169 9.60 -5.51 -13.93
C MET A 169 9.74 -6.42 -15.15
N ALA A 170 8.66 -6.97 -15.70
CA ALA A 170 8.71 -7.70 -16.98
C ALA A 170 9.28 -6.80 -18.08
N ARG A 171 8.73 -5.61 -18.26
CA ARG A 171 9.25 -4.61 -19.20
C ARG A 171 10.69 -4.20 -18.86
N ARG A 172 10.96 -3.89 -17.58
CA ARG A 172 12.28 -3.40 -17.15
C ARG A 172 13.39 -4.41 -17.41
N MET A 173 13.18 -5.67 -17.03
CA MET A 173 14.14 -6.75 -17.27
C MET A 173 14.41 -6.95 -18.77
N THR A 174 13.36 -6.87 -19.59
CA THR A 174 13.51 -6.97 -21.06
C THR A 174 14.33 -5.81 -21.62
N LEU A 175 14.11 -4.58 -21.15
CA LEU A 175 14.89 -3.41 -21.58
C LEU A 175 16.37 -3.50 -21.18
N GLU A 176 16.69 -4.21 -20.10
CA GLU A 176 18.07 -4.47 -19.67
C GLU A 176 18.67 -5.73 -20.34
N GLY A 177 17.98 -6.31 -21.31
CA GLY A 177 18.49 -7.43 -22.12
C GLY A 177 18.25 -8.80 -21.53
N ALA A 178 17.38 -8.96 -20.54
CA ALA A 178 16.90 -10.26 -20.09
C ALA A 178 15.78 -10.78 -21.00
N HIS A 179 15.62 -12.09 -21.07
CA HIS A 179 14.48 -12.74 -21.70
C HIS A 179 13.43 -13.11 -20.66
N VAL A 180 12.26 -12.46 -20.73
CA VAL A 180 11.12 -12.76 -19.87
C VAL A 180 10.25 -13.79 -20.56
N HIS A 181 10.30 -15.05 -20.09
CA HIS A 181 9.58 -16.18 -20.69
C HIS A 181 8.08 -16.11 -20.49
N ALA A 182 7.63 -15.64 -19.34
CA ALA A 182 6.20 -15.55 -19.02
C ALA A 182 5.95 -14.76 -17.75
N VAL A 183 4.74 -14.20 -17.64
CA VAL A 183 4.08 -13.80 -16.40
C VAL A 183 2.96 -14.81 -16.13
N ALA A 184 2.95 -15.44 -14.94
CA ALA A 184 1.92 -16.36 -14.50
C ALA A 184 1.05 -15.71 -13.41
N GLU A 185 -0.27 -15.82 -13.56
CA GLU A 185 -1.25 -15.24 -12.64
C GLU A 185 -2.25 -16.31 -12.19
N VAL A 186 -2.38 -16.49 -10.88
CA VAL A 186 -3.27 -17.50 -10.28
C VAL A 186 -4.75 -17.19 -10.49
N MET A 187 -5.10 -15.91 -10.64
CA MET A 187 -6.45 -15.47 -10.90
C MET A 187 -6.79 -15.57 -12.38
N PRO A 188 -8.09 -15.68 -12.75
CA PRO A 188 -8.52 -15.66 -14.15
C PRO A 188 -8.49 -14.25 -14.78
N TYR A 189 -7.90 -13.28 -14.12
CA TYR A 189 -7.71 -11.90 -14.57
C TYR A 189 -6.43 -11.33 -13.96
N SER A 190 -5.82 -10.34 -14.62
CA SER A 190 -4.66 -9.63 -14.10
C SER A 190 -5.06 -8.70 -12.94
N GLY A 191 -4.18 -8.63 -11.93
CA GLY A 191 -4.30 -7.70 -10.81
C GLY A 191 -3.75 -6.30 -11.07
N GLY A 192 -3.00 -6.11 -12.16
CA GLY A 192 -2.40 -4.81 -12.53
C GLY A 192 -3.31 -3.93 -13.37
N LEU A 193 -2.96 -2.66 -13.49
CA LEU A 193 -3.67 -1.69 -14.31
C LEU A 193 -3.62 -2.07 -15.79
N LYS A 194 -4.74 -1.89 -16.51
CA LYS A 194 -4.84 -2.25 -17.92
C LYS A 194 -3.73 -1.62 -18.79
N ARG A 195 -3.35 -0.37 -18.54
CA ARG A 195 -2.26 0.29 -19.24
C ARG A 195 -0.93 -0.45 -19.08
N ASN A 196 -0.66 -1.01 -17.90
CA ASN A 196 0.57 -1.74 -17.63
C ASN A 196 0.58 -3.11 -18.32
N ILE A 197 -0.59 -3.76 -18.49
CA ILE A 197 -0.68 -4.98 -19.31
C ILE A 197 -0.24 -4.67 -20.74
N VAL A 198 -0.78 -3.63 -21.35
CA VAL A 198 -0.42 -3.23 -22.72
C VAL A 198 1.06 -2.85 -22.80
N GLN A 199 1.48 -1.84 -22.05
CA GLN A 199 2.82 -1.24 -22.15
C GLN A 199 3.96 -2.13 -21.65
N CYS A 200 3.67 -3.11 -20.80
CA CYS A 200 4.71 -3.93 -20.20
C CYS A 200 4.74 -5.37 -20.72
N LEU A 201 3.64 -5.88 -21.27
CA LEU A 201 3.56 -7.24 -21.79
C LEU A 201 3.28 -7.27 -23.30
N GLU A 202 2.16 -6.66 -23.76
CA GLU A 202 1.75 -6.72 -25.17
C GLU A 202 2.77 -6.05 -26.08
N ASP A 203 3.29 -4.86 -25.74
CA ASP A 203 4.32 -4.14 -26.51
C ASP A 203 5.68 -4.88 -26.58
N PHE A 204 5.88 -5.90 -25.75
CA PHE A 204 7.12 -6.70 -25.67
C PHE A 204 6.91 -8.17 -25.99
N ASP A 205 5.73 -8.57 -26.47
CA ASP A 205 5.35 -9.97 -26.76
C ASP A 205 5.58 -10.94 -25.59
N ILE A 206 5.44 -10.46 -24.34
CA ILE A 206 5.60 -11.28 -23.14
C ILE A 206 4.26 -11.98 -22.83
N PRO A 207 4.22 -13.33 -22.80
CA PRO A 207 2.99 -14.06 -22.57
C PRO A 207 2.51 -13.93 -21.11
N LEU A 208 1.19 -13.68 -20.96
CA LEU A 208 0.48 -13.70 -19.67
C LEU A 208 -0.36 -14.98 -19.58
N TYR A 209 -0.03 -15.86 -18.64
CA TYR A 209 -0.78 -17.08 -18.35
C TYR A 209 -1.68 -16.86 -17.13
N LEU A 210 -2.98 -16.66 -17.39
CA LEU A 210 -4.00 -16.57 -16.36
C LEU A 210 -4.38 -17.96 -15.81
N SER A 211 -4.99 -18.00 -14.62
CA SER A 211 -5.32 -19.26 -13.92
C SER A 211 -4.14 -20.22 -13.88
N THR A 212 -2.94 -19.70 -13.64
CA THR A 212 -1.67 -20.43 -13.70
C THR A 212 -0.77 -20.05 -12.54
N THR A 213 -0.09 -21.03 -11.93
CA THR A 213 0.84 -20.79 -10.82
C THR A 213 2.11 -21.62 -10.96
N VAL A 214 3.13 -21.29 -10.17
CA VAL A 214 4.35 -22.11 -10.02
C VAL A 214 4.07 -23.23 -9.02
N VAL A 215 4.25 -24.46 -9.46
CA VAL A 215 4.01 -25.67 -8.64
C VAL A 215 5.27 -26.38 -8.21
N ASP A 216 6.42 -26.10 -8.86
CA ASP A 216 7.72 -26.68 -8.48
C ASP A 216 8.88 -25.77 -8.89
N ILE A 217 9.97 -25.83 -8.11
CA ILE A 217 11.20 -25.06 -8.29
C ILE A 217 12.39 -26.02 -8.40
N HIS A 218 13.16 -25.89 -9.48
CA HIS A 218 14.29 -26.74 -9.80
C HIS A 218 15.61 -25.98 -9.74
N GLY A 219 16.67 -26.66 -9.33
CA GLY A 219 18.02 -26.14 -9.20
C GLY A 219 18.59 -26.36 -7.80
N ARG A 220 19.89 -26.35 -7.64
CA ARG A 220 20.57 -26.58 -6.36
C ARG A 220 21.20 -25.28 -5.84
N GLU A 221 22.20 -24.77 -6.54
CA GLU A 221 22.90 -23.54 -6.14
C GLU A 221 22.15 -22.31 -6.67
N ARG A 222 21.71 -22.39 -7.92
CA ARG A 222 20.89 -21.37 -8.58
C ARG A 222 19.66 -22.01 -9.22
N LEU A 223 18.62 -21.20 -9.46
CA LEU A 223 17.44 -21.60 -10.20
C LEU A 223 17.82 -22.06 -11.61
N GLU A 224 17.30 -23.21 -12.04
CA GLU A 224 17.50 -23.79 -13.36
C GLU A 224 16.21 -23.91 -14.16
N ALA A 225 15.06 -24.01 -13.46
CA ALA A 225 13.75 -24.03 -14.06
C ALA A 225 12.66 -23.84 -13.00
N VAL A 226 11.47 -23.48 -13.46
CA VAL A 226 10.22 -23.59 -12.70
C VAL A 226 9.22 -24.46 -13.46
N THR A 227 8.32 -25.12 -12.74
CA THR A 227 7.17 -25.80 -13.33
C THR A 227 5.92 -24.96 -13.07
N LEU A 228 5.24 -24.54 -14.14
CA LEU A 228 3.94 -23.91 -14.09
C LEU A 228 2.84 -24.96 -14.25
N ALA A 229 1.69 -24.77 -13.61
CA ALA A 229 0.48 -25.56 -13.88
C ALA A 229 -0.76 -24.63 -13.88
N GLN A 230 -1.77 -25.00 -14.65
CA GLN A 230 -3.09 -24.37 -14.56
C GLN A 230 -3.74 -24.68 -13.22
N VAL A 231 -4.62 -23.79 -12.77
CA VAL A 231 -5.39 -23.98 -11.53
C VAL A 231 -6.89 -23.97 -11.81
N ASP A 232 -7.62 -24.72 -11.00
CA ASP A 232 -9.09 -24.72 -10.99
C ASP A 232 -9.68 -23.47 -10.30
N GLY A 233 -11.02 -23.37 -10.26
CA GLY A 233 -11.73 -22.28 -9.59
C GLY A 233 -11.47 -22.17 -8.08
N SER A 234 -10.92 -23.22 -7.46
CA SER A 234 -10.45 -23.25 -6.07
C SER A 234 -8.95 -22.94 -5.93
N ARG A 235 -8.31 -22.58 -7.02
CA ARG A 235 -6.86 -22.30 -7.13
C ARG A 235 -5.98 -23.52 -6.84
N ARG A 236 -6.48 -24.73 -7.09
CA ARG A 236 -5.72 -25.98 -6.96
C ARG A 236 -5.10 -26.34 -8.30
N PRO A 237 -3.82 -26.76 -8.36
CA PRO A 237 -3.20 -27.19 -9.61
C PRO A 237 -3.95 -28.34 -10.25
N ILE A 238 -4.13 -28.26 -11.56
CA ILE A 238 -4.79 -29.28 -12.38
C ILE A 238 -3.70 -30.25 -12.89
N PRO A 239 -3.71 -31.54 -12.49
CA PRO A 239 -2.74 -32.53 -12.96
C PRO A 239 -2.75 -32.70 -14.47
N GLY A 240 -1.57 -32.86 -15.07
CA GLY A 240 -1.42 -33.01 -16.52
C GLY A 240 -1.32 -31.72 -17.30
N THR A 241 -1.34 -30.56 -16.61
CA THR A 241 -1.15 -29.23 -17.22
C THR A 241 0.24 -28.65 -16.96
N GLU A 242 1.12 -29.43 -16.35
CA GLU A 242 2.44 -29.01 -15.95
C GLU A 242 3.31 -28.66 -17.17
N ARG A 243 3.95 -27.50 -17.09
CA ARG A 243 4.87 -26.98 -18.09
C ARG A 243 6.15 -26.53 -17.42
N ARG A 244 7.26 -27.21 -17.68
CA ARG A 244 8.57 -26.80 -17.22
C ARG A 244 9.13 -25.68 -18.10
N ILE A 245 9.59 -24.58 -17.48
CA ILE A 245 10.22 -23.45 -18.15
C ILE A 245 11.66 -23.33 -17.59
N PRO A 246 12.69 -23.50 -18.41
CA PRO A 246 14.06 -23.20 -18.03
C PRO A 246 14.18 -21.70 -17.73
N CYS A 247 14.76 -21.36 -16.58
CA CYS A 247 15.00 -19.98 -16.16
C CYS A 247 16.02 -19.93 -15.03
N ASP A 248 16.76 -18.83 -14.94
CA ASP A 248 17.71 -18.58 -13.87
C ASP A 248 17.18 -17.63 -12.80
N THR A 249 15.99 -17.04 -13.05
CA THR A 249 15.39 -16.04 -12.17
C THR A 249 13.87 -16.21 -12.10
N LEU A 250 13.34 -16.25 -10.89
CA LEU A 250 11.92 -16.18 -10.58
C LEU A 250 11.62 -14.90 -9.80
N LEU A 251 10.82 -13.99 -10.35
CA LEU A 251 10.33 -12.81 -9.67
C LEU A 251 8.94 -13.05 -9.08
N LEU A 252 8.74 -12.63 -7.83
CA LEU A 252 7.49 -12.79 -7.11
C LEU A 252 6.80 -11.43 -6.98
N SER A 253 5.62 -11.28 -7.60
CA SER A 253 4.74 -10.11 -7.49
C SER A 253 3.37 -10.53 -6.95
N VAL A 254 3.36 -11.12 -5.75
CA VAL A 254 2.22 -11.88 -5.20
C VAL A 254 1.51 -11.17 -4.06
N GLY A 255 1.53 -9.85 -4.10
CA GLY A 255 0.85 -8.98 -3.16
C GLY A 255 1.78 -8.36 -2.12
N LEU A 256 1.26 -7.32 -1.48
CA LEU A 256 1.93 -6.50 -0.49
C LEU A 256 1.37 -6.76 0.91
N LEU A 257 2.20 -6.58 1.93
CA LEU A 257 1.86 -6.72 3.34
C LEU A 257 2.18 -5.39 4.03
N PRO A 258 1.19 -4.68 4.59
CA PRO A 258 1.43 -3.51 5.42
C PRO A 258 2.39 -3.80 6.57
N GLU A 259 3.37 -2.91 6.79
CA GLU A 259 4.43 -3.05 7.81
C GLU A 259 3.91 -2.65 9.19
N ASN A 260 3.27 -3.58 9.89
CA ASN A 260 2.51 -3.31 11.12
C ASN A 260 3.00 -4.07 12.35
N GLU A 261 4.25 -4.48 12.41
CA GLU A 261 4.85 -5.10 13.59
C GLU A 261 4.76 -4.13 14.78
N LEU A 262 5.27 -2.90 14.63
CA LEU A 262 5.21 -1.85 15.66
C LEU A 262 3.77 -1.54 16.10
N SER A 263 2.84 -1.50 15.15
CA SER A 263 1.42 -1.22 15.43
C SER A 263 0.81 -2.31 16.31
N ARG A 264 1.11 -3.59 16.02
CA ARG A 264 0.60 -4.73 16.81
C ARG A 264 1.22 -4.80 18.20
N GLU A 265 2.53 -4.58 18.31
CA GLU A 265 3.26 -4.57 19.58
C GLU A 265 2.79 -3.43 20.48
N ALA A 266 2.48 -2.26 19.92
CA ALA A 266 1.88 -1.16 20.64
C ALA A 266 0.43 -1.40 21.08
N GLY A 267 -0.24 -2.44 20.57
CA GLY A 267 -1.64 -2.76 20.90
C GLY A 267 -2.66 -2.01 20.05
N VAL A 268 -2.28 -1.48 18.88
CA VAL A 268 -3.22 -0.87 17.91
C VAL A 268 -4.18 -1.94 17.38
N GLN A 269 -5.48 -1.64 17.35
CA GLN A 269 -6.47 -2.51 16.74
C GLN A 269 -6.25 -2.62 15.23
N MET A 270 -6.17 -3.87 14.74
CA MET A 270 -5.87 -4.15 13.34
C MET A 270 -7.10 -4.63 12.57
N ASP A 271 -7.25 -4.18 11.35
CA ASP A 271 -8.23 -4.73 10.39
C ASP A 271 -7.67 -5.99 9.74
N SER A 272 -8.46 -7.07 9.77
CA SER A 272 -8.03 -8.39 9.28
C SER A 272 -7.98 -8.49 7.75
N VAL A 273 -8.65 -7.59 7.03
CA VAL A 273 -8.73 -7.61 5.57
C VAL A 273 -7.63 -6.77 4.95
N THR A 274 -7.44 -5.54 5.43
CA THR A 274 -6.36 -4.65 4.96
C THR A 274 -5.01 -5.04 5.56
N GLY A 275 -4.98 -5.64 6.74
CA GLY A 275 -3.76 -5.87 7.52
C GLY A 275 -3.18 -4.60 8.13
N GLY A 276 -3.86 -3.46 7.98
CA GLY A 276 -3.52 -2.17 8.56
C GLY A 276 -4.30 -1.85 9.84
N PRO A 277 -4.01 -0.73 10.50
CA PRO A 277 -4.78 -0.23 11.62
C PRO A 277 -6.26 0.03 11.29
N VAL A 278 -7.14 -0.20 12.25
CA VAL A 278 -8.50 0.37 12.24
C VAL A 278 -8.38 1.85 12.54
N VAL A 279 -8.92 2.71 11.68
CA VAL A 279 -8.83 4.16 11.84
C VAL A 279 -10.20 4.83 11.76
N SER A 280 -10.30 6.00 12.40
CA SER A 280 -11.41 6.93 12.26
C SER A 280 -11.21 7.85 11.03
N ASP A 281 -12.19 8.69 10.75
CA ASP A 281 -12.17 9.64 9.61
C ASP A 281 -11.04 10.66 9.68
N ASP A 282 -10.52 10.91 10.87
CA ASP A 282 -9.33 11.74 11.12
C ASP A 282 -8.01 10.97 10.99
N LEU A 283 -8.07 9.66 10.62
CA LEU A 283 -6.94 8.74 10.52
C LEU A 283 -6.28 8.40 11.88
N SER A 284 -6.91 8.73 13.00
CA SER A 284 -6.51 8.26 14.32
C SER A 284 -6.80 6.77 14.47
N THR A 285 -5.89 6.07 15.17
CA THR A 285 -6.02 4.64 15.48
C THR A 285 -6.76 4.44 16.83
N SER A 286 -6.86 3.19 17.26
CA SER A 286 -7.41 2.85 18.59
C SER A 286 -6.55 3.36 19.77
N LEU A 287 -5.31 3.80 19.52
CA LEU A 287 -4.44 4.41 20.52
C LEU A 287 -4.49 5.94 20.42
N PRO A 288 -4.85 6.65 21.50
CA PRO A 288 -4.90 8.11 21.48
C PRO A 288 -3.56 8.74 21.06
N GLY A 289 -3.61 9.67 20.12
CA GLY A 289 -2.45 10.36 19.58
C GLY A 289 -1.57 9.52 18.63
N VAL A 290 -2.04 8.34 18.20
CA VAL A 290 -1.39 7.52 17.17
C VAL A 290 -2.24 7.52 15.91
N PHE A 291 -1.66 7.97 14.79
CA PHE A 291 -2.30 8.08 13.47
C PHE A 291 -1.62 7.13 12.49
N ALA A 292 -2.32 6.75 11.41
CA ALA A 292 -1.75 5.90 10.37
C ALA A 292 -2.15 6.39 8.98
N CYS A 293 -1.23 6.35 8.01
CA CYS A 293 -1.49 6.76 6.64
C CYS A 293 -0.60 6.05 5.62
N GLY A 294 -1.07 5.99 4.38
CA GLY A 294 -0.37 5.35 3.28
C GLY A 294 -0.40 3.82 3.37
N ASN A 295 0.58 3.15 2.78
CA ASN A 295 0.55 1.70 2.60
C ASN A 295 0.66 0.87 3.89
N VAL A 296 1.00 1.47 5.02
CA VAL A 296 0.88 0.83 6.34
C VAL A 296 -0.57 0.68 6.77
N LEU A 297 -1.45 1.59 6.33
CA LEU A 297 -2.89 1.58 6.60
C LEU A 297 -3.62 0.66 5.62
N HIS A 298 -3.47 0.91 4.33
CA HIS A 298 -3.94 0.04 3.25
C HIS A 298 -3.15 0.31 1.97
N VAL A 299 -3.04 -0.71 1.10
CA VAL A 299 -2.24 -0.57 -0.12
C VAL A 299 -2.98 0.30 -1.16
N HIS A 300 -2.35 1.38 -1.59
CA HIS A 300 -2.85 2.30 -2.62
C HIS A 300 -2.36 1.94 -4.02
N ASP A 301 -3.11 2.35 -5.05
CA ASP A 301 -2.72 2.18 -6.46
C ASP A 301 -1.86 3.36 -6.94
N LEU A 302 -2.12 4.56 -6.43
CA LEU A 302 -1.44 5.79 -6.84
C LEU A 302 -0.82 6.49 -5.62
N VAL A 303 0.43 6.90 -5.76
CA VAL A 303 1.15 7.65 -4.71
C VAL A 303 0.53 9.01 -4.42
N ASP A 304 -0.11 9.61 -5.42
CA ASP A 304 -0.86 10.87 -5.24
C ASP A 304 -1.89 10.75 -4.11
N PHE A 305 -2.62 9.63 -4.07
CA PHE A 305 -3.60 9.38 -3.00
C PHE A 305 -2.96 9.04 -1.65
N VAL A 306 -1.77 8.41 -1.66
CA VAL A 306 -0.95 8.23 -0.45
C VAL A 306 -0.59 9.59 0.16
N SER A 307 -0.10 10.51 -0.66
CA SER A 307 0.31 11.84 -0.19
C SER A 307 -0.87 12.69 0.28
N GLN A 308 -2.02 12.61 -0.41
CA GLN A 308 -3.25 13.31 0.00
C GLN A 308 -3.79 12.79 1.34
N GLU A 309 -3.83 11.48 1.52
CA GLU A 309 -4.24 10.86 2.79
C GLU A 309 -3.30 11.23 3.92
N ALA A 310 -2.00 11.15 3.66
CA ALA A 310 -0.98 11.48 4.65
C ALA A 310 -0.96 12.96 5.05
N ALA A 311 -1.26 13.87 4.12
CA ALA A 311 -1.43 15.29 4.46
C ALA A 311 -2.55 15.47 5.49
N LYS A 312 -3.70 14.79 5.32
CA LYS A 312 -4.80 14.80 6.30
C LYS A 312 -4.37 14.24 7.65
N ALA A 313 -3.62 13.13 7.66
CA ALA A 313 -3.07 12.58 8.90
C ALA A 313 -2.18 13.59 9.62
N GLY A 314 -1.36 14.34 8.88
CA GLY A 314 -0.53 15.42 9.41
C GLY A 314 -1.32 16.57 10.02
N GLU A 315 -2.36 17.04 9.30
CA GLU A 315 -3.26 18.09 9.77
C GLU A 315 -4.02 17.66 11.04
N ASN A 316 -4.53 16.43 11.05
CA ASN A 316 -5.29 15.89 12.18
C ASN A 316 -4.40 15.63 13.40
N ALA A 317 -3.18 15.14 13.20
CA ALA A 317 -2.20 15.03 14.29
C ALA A 317 -1.82 16.40 14.87
N ALA A 318 -1.70 17.43 14.02
CA ALA A 318 -1.48 18.81 14.48
C ALA A 318 -2.68 19.31 15.30
N HIS A 319 -3.91 19.08 14.84
CA HIS A 319 -5.11 19.45 15.61
C HIS A 319 -5.14 18.74 16.97
N TYR A 320 -4.84 17.45 17.04
CA TYR A 320 -4.74 16.69 18.29
C TYR A 320 -3.73 17.31 19.25
N ILE A 321 -2.54 17.71 18.76
CA ILE A 321 -1.48 18.32 19.58
C ILE A 321 -1.88 19.69 20.11
N LEU A 322 -2.51 20.53 19.27
CA LEU A 322 -2.80 21.92 19.57
C LEU A 322 -4.11 22.12 20.35
N SER A 323 -5.11 21.29 20.09
CA SER A 323 -6.47 21.45 20.64
C SER A 323 -6.86 20.36 21.64
N GLY A 324 -6.10 19.26 21.73
CA GLY A 324 -6.43 18.09 22.53
C GLY A 324 -7.49 17.19 21.86
N GLN A 325 -7.80 16.08 22.52
CA GLN A 325 -8.81 15.11 22.07
C GLN A 325 -10.18 15.48 22.65
N GLY A 326 -11.19 15.56 21.79
CA GLY A 326 -12.61 15.68 22.19
C GLY A 326 -13.24 14.31 22.55
N GLU A 327 -14.47 14.33 23.08
CA GLU A 327 -15.30 13.13 23.17
C GLU A 327 -15.64 12.65 21.75
N THR A 328 -15.49 11.36 21.49
CA THR A 328 -15.71 10.77 20.17
C THR A 328 -17.02 9.97 20.13
N ALA A 329 -17.85 10.23 19.12
CA ALA A 329 -19.00 9.39 18.79
C ALA A 329 -18.60 8.51 17.60
N THR A 330 -18.82 7.19 17.72
CA THR A 330 -18.35 6.26 16.69
C THR A 330 -19.50 5.72 15.86
N VAL A 331 -19.47 6.02 14.56
CA VAL A 331 -20.28 5.37 13.53
C VAL A 331 -19.38 4.36 12.79
N ARG A 332 -19.87 3.14 12.65
CA ARG A 332 -19.13 2.07 11.99
C ARG A 332 -19.35 2.13 10.47
N LEU A 333 -18.25 2.06 9.70
CA LEU A 333 -18.29 1.87 8.26
C LEU A 333 -17.91 0.42 7.95
N GLU A 334 -18.73 -0.26 7.14
CA GLU A 334 -18.50 -1.66 6.80
C GLU A 334 -18.78 -1.97 5.33
N GLY A 335 -17.95 -2.86 4.77
CA GLY A 335 -18.15 -3.44 3.46
C GLY A 335 -18.95 -4.75 3.54
N LYS A 336 -19.96 -4.91 2.68
CA LYS A 336 -20.74 -6.14 2.51
C LYS A 336 -20.93 -6.46 1.02
N ASN A 337 -21.39 -7.64 0.71
CA ASN A 337 -21.86 -8.03 -0.63
C ASN A 337 -21.01 -7.51 -1.79
N GLY A 338 -19.73 -7.92 -1.81
CA GLY A 338 -18.81 -7.52 -2.88
C GLY A 338 -17.84 -6.40 -2.54
N VAL A 339 -18.10 -5.59 -1.51
CA VAL A 339 -17.11 -4.67 -0.93
C VAL A 339 -16.31 -5.41 0.14
N ARG A 340 -14.98 -5.45 -0.01
CA ARG A 340 -14.11 -6.24 0.88
C ARG A 340 -13.82 -5.55 2.21
N TYR A 341 -13.64 -4.25 2.20
CA TYR A 341 -13.30 -3.41 3.35
C TYR A 341 -13.62 -1.94 3.03
N THR A 342 -13.65 -1.11 4.04
CA THR A 342 -13.69 0.34 3.95
C THR A 342 -12.54 0.96 4.74
N VAL A 343 -11.99 2.09 4.30
CA VAL A 343 -11.05 2.94 5.03
C VAL A 343 -11.52 4.39 4.87
N PRO A 344 -11.83 5.09 5.97
CA PRO A 344 -11.78 4.64 7.37
C PRO A 344 -12.85 3.56 7.68
N GLN A 345 -12.69 2.88 8.83
CA GLN A 345 -13.66 1.92 9.35
C GLN A 345 -14.63 2.54 10.35
N GLN A 346 -14.31 3.73 10.83
CA GLN A 346 -15.09 4.47 11.80
C GLN A 346 -15.16 5.94 11.38
N LEU A 347 -16.19 6.66 11.84
CA LEU A 347 -16.23 8.10 11.72
C LEU A 347 -16.94 8.71 12.93
N ASP A 348 -16.61 9.97 13.20
CA ASP A 348 -17.23 10.76 14.24
C ASP A 348 -18.10 11.88 13.60
N PRO A 349 -19.44 11.72 13.54
CA PRO A 349 -20.31 12.71 12.91
C PRO A 349 -20.25 14.10 13.53
N HIS A 350 -19.80 14.20 14.80
CA HIS A 350 -19.74 15.49 15.49
C HIS A 350 -18.48 16.28 15.15
N HIS A 351 -17.35 15.59 14.90
CA HIS A 351 -16.06 16.21 14.67
C HIS A 351 -15.53 16.04 13.24
N MET A 352 -16.14 15.15 12.43
CA MET A 352 -15.72 14.98 11.04
C MET A 352 -15.79 16.29 10.24
N ALA A 353 -14.92 16.43 9.25
CA ALA A 353 -15.01 17.49 8.26
C ALA A 353 -16.37 17.46 7.51
N ASP A 354 -16.68 18.45 6.69
CA ASP A 354 -17.93 18.48 5.90
C ASP A 354 -18.13 17.24 5.03
N SER A 355 -17.03 16.57 4.69
CA SER A 355 -17.05 15.27 4.00
C SER A 355 -15.83 14.43 4.31
N VAL A 356 -16.01 13.10 4.22
CA VAL A 356 -14.94 12.10 4.30
C VAL A 356 -14.88 11.28 3.02
N THR A 357 -13.67 11.01 2.55
CA THR A 357 -13.44 10.07 1.43
C THR A 357 -13.31 8.66 1.97
N VAL A 358 -14.28 7.83 1.70
CA VAL A 358 -14.24 6.39 2.03
C VAL A 358 -13.66 5.65 0.84
N ARG A 359 -12.56 4.93 1.09
CA ARG A 359 -11.87 4.09 0.10
C ARG A 359 -12.20 2.63 0.33
N PHE A 360 -12.34 1.86 -0.76
CA PHE A 360 -12.67 0.44 -0.68
C PHE A 360 -12.20 -0.31 -1.92
N ARG A 361 -12.15 -1.65 -1.85
CA ARG A 361 -11.96 -2.53 -3.01
C ARG A 361 -13.07 -3.56 -3.10
N VAL A 362 -13.34 -3.98 -4.32
CA VAL A 362 -14.28 -5.07 -4.58
C VAL A 362 -13.62 -6.44 -4.52
N GLY A 363 -14.41 -7.49 -4.25
CA GLY A 363 -13.89 -8.87 -4.12
C GLY A 363 -13.69 -9.61 -5.43
N ARG A 364 -14.36 -9.18 -6.51
CA ARG A 364 -14.29 -9.74 -7.86
C ARG A 364 -14.59 -8.66 -8.91
N PRO A 365 -14.31 -8.90 -10.19
CA PRO A 365 -14.75 -7.98 -11.24
C PRO A 365 -16.27 -7.90 -11.33
N TYR A 366 -16.78 -6.69 -11.56
CA TYR A 366 -18.20 -6.41 -11.81
C TYR A 366 -18.35 -5.60 -13.09
N GLN A 367 -19.42 -5.87 -13.82
CA GLN A 367 -19.85 -5.09 -14.99
C GLN A 367 -21.30 -4.66 -14.79
N LYS A 368 -21.62 -3.40 -15.13
CA LYS A 368 -22.98 -2.86 -15.00
C LYS A 368 -23.59 -3.09 -13.60
N ALA A 369 -22.85 -2.69 -12.56
CA ALA A 369 -23.25 -2.79 -11.17
C ALA A 369 -23.51 -1.41 -10.56
N ALA A 370 -23.96 -1.36 -9.33
CA ALA A 370 -24.09 -0.14 -8.57
C ALA A 370 -23.43 -0.28 -7.19
N LEU A 371 -22.69 0.75 -6.78
CA LEU A 371 -22.34 0.93 -5.38
C LEU A 371 -23.59 1.47 -4.67
N CYS A 372 -24.04 0.73 -3.68
CA CYS A 372 -25.16 1.11 -2.82
C CYS A 372 -24.64 1.38 -1.40
N VAL A 373 -24.95 2.56 -0.88
CA VAL A 373 -24.57 2.99 0.47
C VAL A 373 -25.83 3.08 1.32
N TYR A 374 -25.80 2.45 2.50
CA TYR A 374 -26.92 2.38 3.42
C TYR A 374 -26.56 2.97 4.76
N THR A 375 -27.50 3.64 5.42
CA THR A 375 -27.42 4.08 6.82
C THR A 375 -28.46 3.29 7.62
N ASP A 376 -27.99 2.49 8.60
CA ASP A 376 -28.83 1.61 9.43
C ASP A 376 -29.87 0.80 8.59
N GLY A 377 -29.43 0.28 7.45
CA GLY A 377 -30.25 -0.52 6.53
C GLY A 377 -31.16 0.26 5.57
N LYS A 378 -31.21 1.60 5.65
CA LYS A 378 -31.92 2.44 4.69
C LYS A 378 -30.98 2.90 3.58
N LEU A 379 -31.40 2.80 2.33
CA LEU A 379 -30.61 3.25 1.19
C LEU A 379 -30.40 4.77 1.27
N LEU A 380 -29.14 5.18 1.36
CA LEU A 380 -28.69 6.57 1.32
C LEU A 380 -28.42 7.01 -0.12
N ARG A 381 -27.61 6.23 -0.83
CA ARG A 381 -27.20 6.58 -2.20
C ARG A 381 -26.94 5.32 -3.04
N ARG A 382 -27.32 5.40 -4.33
CA ARG A 382 -27.00 4.40 -5.34
C ARG A 382 -26.20 5.05 -6.47
N VAL A 383 -24.98 4.55 -6.71
CA VAL A 383 -24.05 5.09 -7.71
C VAL A 383 -23.79 4.04 -8.78
N PRO A 384 -24.29 4.21 -10.01
CA PRO A 384 -24.02 3.28 -11.10
C PRO A 384 -22.51 3.19 -11.40
N LYS A 385 -22.01 1.98 -11.59
CA LYS A 385 -20.63 1.70 -11.95
C LYS A 385 -20.61 0.83 -13.21
N ARG A 386 -19.87 1.30 -14.22
CA ARG A 386 -19.75 0.57 -15.48
C ARG A 386 -18.88 -0.68 -15.33
N ILE A 387 -17.75 -0.52 -14.68
CA ILE A 387 -16.77 -1.57 -14.38
C ILE A 387 -16.22 -1.32 -12.99
N LEU A 388 -16.03 -2.39 -12.21
CA LEU A 388 -15.30 -2.39 -10.95
C LEU A 388 -14.33 -3.57 -10.98
N THR A 389 -13.08 -3.38 -10.59
CA THR A 389 -12.06 -4.43 -10.57
C THR A 389 -11.37 -4.51 -9.21
N PRO A 390 -10.97 -5.70 -8.74
CA PRO A 390 -10.26 -5.83 -7.46
C PRO A 390 -8.91 -5.11 -7.40
N GLY A 391 -8.28 -4.92 -8.56
CA GLY A 391 -7.00 -4.23 -8.69
C GLY A 391 -7.09 -2.72 -8.53
N GLU A 392 -8.28 -2.14 -8.71
CA GLU A 392 -8.49 -0.69 -8.63
C GLU A 392 -9.20 -0.31 -7.33
N MET A 393 -8.68 0.74 -6.68
CA MET A 393 -9.27 1.29 -5.46
C MET A 393 -10.39 2.26 -5.81
N GLU A 394 -11.56 1.99 -5.28
CA GLU A 394 -12.74 2.84 -5.41
C GLU A 394 -12.80 3.87 -4.30
N GLN A 395 -13.44 5.00 -4.60
CA GLN A 395 -13.65 6.09 -3.65
C GLN A 395 -15.10 6.53 -3.65
N PHE A 396 -15.59 6.88 -2.45
CA PHE A 396 -16.90 7.47 -2.24
C PHE A 396 -16.80 8.64 -1.27
N THR A 397 -17.35 9.79 -1.64
CA THR A 397 -17.40 10.95 -0.74
C THR A 397 -18.71 10.90 0.03
N LEU A 398 -18.60 10.71 1.35
CA LEU A 398 -19.70 10.75 2.29
C LEU A 398 -19.73 12.15 2.94
N ARG A 399 -20.86 12.85 2.84
CA ARG A 399 -21.00 14.18 3.42
C ARG A 399 -21.64 14.11 4.79
N ARG A 400 -21.21 14.97 5.71
CA ARG A 400 -21.79 15.07 7.06
C ARG A 400 -23.31 15.28 7.02
N GLU A 401 -23.78 16.18 6.18
CA GLU A 401 -25.21 16.53 6.01
C GLU A 401 -26.09 15.36 5.54
N GLU A 402 -25.48 14.30 4.95
CA GLU A 402 -26.20 13.12 4.49
C GLU A 402 -26.42 12.08 5.60
N LEU A 403 -25.73 12.22 6.73
CA LEU A 403 -25.83 11.27 7.84
C LEU A 403 -27.05 11.60 8.70
N PRO A 404 -27.98 10.64 8.88
CA PRO A 404 -29.09 10.81 9.81
C PRO A 404 -28.60 10.99 11.25
N GLU A 405 -29.32 11.75 12.04
CA GLU A 405 -29.05 11.87 13.47
C GLU A 405 -29.16 10.48 14.16
N GLY A 406 -28.18 10.17 14.99
CA GLY A 406 -28.11 8.89 15.72
C GLY A 406 -27.79 7.68 14.87
N VAL A 407 -27.30 7.86 13.64
CA VAL A 407 -26.81 6.74 12.80
C VAL A 407 -25.71 5.97 13.50
N ARG A 408 -25.74 4.65 13.39
CA ARG A 408 -24.74 3.73 13.99
C ARG A 408 -23.87 3.04 12.98
N THR A 409 -24.41 2.78 11.78
CA THR A 409 -23.70 2.00 10.76
C THR A 409 -23.93 2.58 9.37
N VAL A 410 -22.85 2.71 8.60
CA VAL A 410 -22.88 2.98 7.17
C VAL A 410 -22.33 1.74 6.44
N THR A 411 -23.17 1.13 5.61
CA THR A 411 -22.82 -0.10 4.88
C THR A 411 -22.63 0.20 3.40
N PHE A 412 -21.50 -0.26 2.86
CA PHE A 412 -21.15 -0.19 1.44
C PHE A 412 -21.30 -1.57 0.83
N GLN A 413 -22.06 -1.69 -0.26
CA GLN A 413 -22.23 -2.97 -0.96
C GLN A 413 -22.38 -2.77 -2.47
N ILE A 414 -22.05 -3.84 -3.23
CA ILE A 414 -22.25 -3.87 -4.68
C ILE A 414 -23.54 -4.63 -4.98
N GLU A 415 -24.39 -4.03 -5.78
CA GLU A 415 -25.58 -4.66 -6.32
C GLU A 415 -25.43 -4.85 -7.83
N GLU A 416 -25.58 -6.09 -8.26
CA GLU A 416 -25.73 -6.43 -9.67
C GLU A 416 -27.19 -6.29 -10.05
N GLY A 417 -27.46 -5.66 -11.14
CA GLY A 417 -28.83 -5.51 -11.62
C GLY A 417 -28.83 -4.77 -12.95
N GLU A 418 -29.83 -5.02 -13.75
CA GLU A 418 -30.00 -4.41 -15.04
C GLU A 418 -29.87 -2.88 -14.91
N ALA A 419 -28.77 -2.36 -15.48
CA ALA A 419 -28.68 -0.95 -15.77
C ALA A 419 -29.76 -0.66 -16.81
N LYS A 420 -30.90 -0.10 -16.37
CA LYS A 420 -31.85 0.51 -17.29
C LYS A 420 -31.22 1.72 -17.94
#